data_cd114e9c51e1ca1d234e14827e470e6f
#
_entry.id   cd114e9c51e1ca1d234e14827e470e6f
#
_cell.length_a   1.000
_cell.length_b   1.000
_cell.length_c   1.000
_cell.angle_alpha   90.00
_cell.angle_beta   90.00
_cell.angle_gamma   90.00
#
_symmetry.space_group_name_H-M   'P 1'
#
loop_
_entity.id
_entity.type
_entity.pdbx_description
1 polymer ?
#
loop_
_entity_poly.entity_id
_entity_poly.type
_entity_poly.pdbx_seq_one_letter_code
_entity_poly.pdbx_strand_id
1 'polypeptide(L)'
;MSLVDTSWLERNINKVKIIDCSWHMPQTQRNGFEEYAKEHIPNAIFFDLDKNSKLDTDLPHMLTDIKSWEKIMSDMGIENNDRIVVYDNSDVISSCRSFHKLIFSILSPRAVINSWHILSIY
;
A
#
# COMPACT_ATOMS: atom_id res chain seq x y z
N MET A 1 3.88 4.90 -13.08
CA MET A 1 2.86 5.29 -12.07
C MET A 1 1.79 6.09 -12.75
N SER A 2 0.53 5.77 -12.54
CA SER A 2 -0.58 6.59 -13.01
C SER A 2 -1.57 6.85 -11.87
N LEU A 3 -2.17 8.02 -11.90
CA LEU A 3 -3.26 8.40 -11.03
C LEU A 3 -4.55 7.92 -11.67
N VAL A 4 -5.42 7.28 -10.89
CA VAL A 4 -6.73 6.81 -11.35
C VAL A 4 -7.83 7.39 -10.47
N ASP A 5 -9.02 7.51 -11.02
CA ASP A 5 -10.20 7.95 -10.29
C ASP A 5 -11.07 6.77 -9.85
N THR A 6 -12.08 7.07 -9.05
CA THR A 6 -13.01 6.06 -8.53
C THR A 6 -13.80 5.36 -9.63
N SER A 7 -14.15 6.07 -10.69
CA SER A 7 -14.88 5.48 -11.84
C SER A 7 -14.03 4.48 -12.60
N TRP A 8 -12.75 4.76 -12.74
CA TRP A 8 -11.79 3.79 -13.31
C TRP A 8 -11.67 2.56 -12.42
N LEU A 9 -11.53 2.75 -11.10
CA LEU A 9 -11.43 1.66 -10.15
C LEU A 9 -12.67 0.78 -10.17
N GLU A 10 -13.86 1.37 -10.18
CA GLU A 10 -15.12 0.63 -10.25
C GLU A 10 -15.17 -0.31 -11.46
N ARG A 11 -14.75 0.18 -12.63
CA ARG A 11 -14.72 -0.64 -13.86
C ARG A 11 -13.64 -1.74 -13.85
N ASN A 12 -12.64 -1.62 -12.99
CA ASN A 12 -11.49 -2.53 -12.95
C ASN A 12 -11.35 -3.29 -11.62
N ILE A 13 -12.32 -3.20 -10.74
CA ILE A 13 -12.23 -3.69 -9.35
C ILE A 13 -11.86 -5.17 -9.24
N ASN A 14 -12.29 -5.98 -10.20
CA ASN A 14 -12.00 -7.43 -10.23
C ASN A 14 -10.69 -7.77 -10.96
N LYS A 15 -9.97 -6.77 -11.48
CA LYS A 15 -8.74 -6.94 -12.28
C LYS A 15 -7.50 -6.41 -11.58
N VAL A 16 -7.66 -5.86 -10.37
CA VAL A 16 -6.58 -5.21 -9.62
C VAL A 16 -6.56 -5.71 -8.19
N LYS A 17 -5.40 -5.64 -7.56
CA LYS A 17 -5.25 -5.73 -6.09
C LYS A 17 -5.31 -4.33 -5.53
N ILE A 18 -6.11 -4.13 -4.50
CA ILE A 18 -6.32 -2.81 -3.89
C ILE A 18 -5.71 -2.83 -2.49
N ILE A 19 -4.89 -1.84 -2.19
CA ILE A 19 -4.19 -1.74 -0.91
C ILE A 19 -4.56 -0.43 -0.24
N ASP A 20 -5.13 -0.53 0.95
CA ASP A 20 -5.32 0.61 1.85
C ASP A 20 -4.02 0.86 2.61
N CYS A 21 -3.39 2.00 2.33
CA CYS A 21 -2.14 2.43 2.94
C CYS A 21 -2.35 3.55 3.96
N SER A 22 -3.54 3.69 4.50
CA SER A 22 -3.86 4.77 5.45
C SER A 22 -3.00 4.68 6.71
N TRP A 23 -2.37 5.78 7.03
CA TRP A 23 -1.58 5.95 8.24
C TRP A 23 -1.83 7.34 8.81
N HIS A 24 -2.02 7.42 10.09
CA HIS A 24 -2.30 8.68 10.78
C HIS A 24 -1.21 9.00 11.79
N MET A 25 -0.89 10.28 11.90
CA MET A 25 0.07 10.74 12.91
C MET A 25 -0.51 10.51 14.32
N PRO A 26 0.33 10.12 15.30
CA PRO A 26 -0.15 9.79 16.66
C PRO A 26 -1.00 10.87 17.32
N GLN A 27 -0.69 12.15 17.08
CA GLN A 27 -1.43 13.27 17.63
C GLN A 27 -2.86 13.43 17.12
N THR A 28 -3.21 12.78 16.00
CA THR A 28 -4.59 12.80 15.46
C THR A 28 -5.54 11.90 16.23
N GLN A 29 -5.02 10.96 17.04
CA GLN A 29 -5.79 9.94 17.74
C GLN A 29 -6.64 9.06 16.79
N ARG A 30 -6.28 9.00 15.51
CA ARG A 30 -6.90 8.15 14.51
C ARG A 30 -6.10 6.85 14.34
N ASN A 31 -6.80 5.76 14.01
CA ASN A 31 -6.19 4.45 13.76
C ASN A 31 -6.62 3.96 12.37
N GLY A 32 -5.66 3.83 11.46
CA GLY A 32 -5.94 3.43 10.09
C GLY A 32 -6.54 2.03 9.97
N PHE A 33 -6.11 1.08 10.79
CA PHE A 33 -6.66 -0.27 10.78
C PHE A 33 -8.11 -0.33 11.30
N GLU A 34 -8.42 0.40 12.36
CA GLU A 34 -9.80 0.47 12.87
C GLU A 34 -10.74 1.12 11.86
N GLU A 35 -10.30 2.17 11.18
CA GLU A 35 -11.06 2.82 10.11
C GLU A 35 -11.26 1.87 8.93
N TYR A 36 -10.23 1.14 8.52
CA TYR A 36 -10.32 0.09 7.50
C TYR A 36 -11.32 -1.00 7.89
N ALA A 37 -11.25 -1.49 9.12
CA ALA A 37 -12.16 -2.53 9.60
C ALA A 37 -13.64 -2.07 9.59
N LYS A 38 -13.86 -0.78 9.81
CA LYS A 38 -15.19 -0.17 9.79
C LYS A 38 -15.70 0.03 8.38
N GLU A 39 -14.87 0.55 7.49
CA GLU A 39 -15.23 0.87 6.11
C GLU A 39 -13.98 0.92 5.23
N HIS A 40 -14.00 0.20 4.12
CA HIS A 40 -12.92 0.22 3.12
C HIS A 40 -13.46 -0.10 1.72
N ILE A 41 -12.67 0.18 0.71
CA ILE A 41 -13.02 -0.18 -0.67
C ILE A 41 -13.16 -1.70 -0.78
N PRO A 42 -14.20 -2.22 -1.43
CA PRO A 42 -14.38 -3.66 -1.60
C PRO A 42 -13.11 -4.35 -2.13
N ASN A 43 -12.76 -5.49 -1.55
CA ASN A 43 -11.55 -6.27 -1.85
C ASN A 43 -10.21 -5.62 -1.44
N ALA A 44 -10.23 -4.45 -0.83
CA ALA A 44 -9.00 -3.81 -0.36
C ALA A 44 -8.36 -4.59 0.79
N ILE A 45 -7.02 -4.64 0.78
CA ILE A 45 -6.19 -5.24 1.81
C ILE A 45 -5.49 -4.12 2.56
N PHE A 46 -5.47 -4.18 3.88
CA PHE A 46 -4.78 -3.17 4.68
C PHE A 46 -3.27 -3.40 4.73
N PHE A 47 -2.51 -2.36 4.47
CA PHE A 47 -1.06 -2.34 4.62
C PHE A 47 -0.69 -1.49 5.84
N ASP A 48 -0.20 -2.16 6.89
CA ASP A 48 0.26 -1.48 8.09
C ASP A 48 1.68 -0.92 7.86
N LEU A 49 1.77 0.39 7.71
CA LEU A 49 3.02 1.07 7.42
C LEU A 49 4.05 0.92 8.55
N ASP A 50 3.61 0.96 9.80
CA ASP A 50 4.49 0.83 10.96
C ASP A 50 5.03 -0.60 11.10
N LYS A 51 4.13 -1.58 11.05
CA LYS A 51 4.46 -3.00 11.19
C LYS A 51 5.34 -3.51 10.04
N ASN A 52 5.10 -3.03 8.83
CA ASN A 52 5.80 -3.46 7.62
C ASN A 52 7.03 -2.59 7.28
N SER A 53 7.49 -1.79 8.23
CA SER A 53 8.73 -1.04 8.14
C SER A 53 9.86 -1.76 8.87
N LYS A 54 11.11 -1.36 8.63
CA LYS A 54 12.27 -1.90 9.33
C LYS A 54 12.14 -1.62 10.83
N LEU A 55 12.18 -2.66 11.65
CA LEU A 55 11.92 -2.59 13.09
C LEU A 55 13.17 -2.40 13.94
N ASP A 56 14.37 -2.63 13.39
CA ASP A 56 15.65 -2.57 14.10
C ASP A 56 16.36 -1.21 13.94
N THR A 57 15.62 -0.15 13.77
CA THR A 57 16.12 1.22 13.58
C THR A 57 15.28 2.22 14.35
N ASP A 58 15.92 3.29 14.83
CA ASP A 58 15.24 4.42 15.47
C ASP A 58 14.55 5.35 14.44
N LEU A 59 14.81 5.13 13.16
CA LEU A 59 14.22 5.93 12.09
C LEU A 59 12.84 5.37 11.70
N PRO A 60 11.80 6.20 11.66
CA PRO A 60 10.46 5.75 11.31
C PRO A 60 10.34 5.35 9.83
N HIS A 61 9.55 4.33 9.57
CA HIS A 61 9.15 3.89 8.22
C HIS A 61 10.31 3.59 7.25
N MET A 62 11.41 3.07 7.76
CA MET A 62 12.54 2.62 6.93
C MET A 62 12.16 1.39 6.11
N LEU A 63 12.77 1.27 4.94
CA LEU A 63 12.59 0.09 4.08
C LEU A 63 13.10 -1.16 4.78
N THR A 64 12.31 -2.22 4.74
CA THR A 64 12.73 -3.54 5.18
C THR A 64 13.63 -4.20 4.12
N ASP A 65 14.30 -5.32 4.48
CA ASP A 65 15.09 -6.09 3.51
C ASP A 65 14.18 -6.81 2.49
N ILE A 66 14.79 -7.27 1.39
CA ILE A 66 14.09 -7.88 0.26
C ILE A 66 13.31 -9.13 0.68
N LYS A 67 13.90 -9.99 1.51
CA LYS A 67 13.24 -11.24 1.93
C LYS A 67 12.01 -10.97 2.80
N SER A 68 12.14 -10.03 3.72
CA SER A 68 11.01 -9.59 4.56
C SER A 68 9.91 -8.98 3.69
N TRP A 69 10.29 -8.20 2.69
CA TRP A 69 9.35 -7.61 1.75
C TRP A 69 8.61 -8.66 0.91
N GLU A 70 9.32 -9.63 0.36
CA GLU A 70 8.72 -10.75 -0.38
C GLU A 70 7.71 -11.52 0.48
N LYS A 71 8.05 -11.74 1.76
CA LYS A 71 7.13 -12.38 2.70
C LYS A 71 5.88 -11.54 2.94
N ILE A 72 6.02 -10.24 3.15
CA ILE A 72 4.90 -9.31 3.34
C ILE A 72 3.95 -9.36 2.13
N MET A 73 4.49 -9.27 0.92
CA MET A 73 3.68 -9.32 -0.30
C MET A 73 2.99 -10.67 -0.47
N SER A 74 3.69 -11.77 -0.21
CA SER A 74 3.12 -13.11 -0.27
C SER A 74 2.00 -13.31 0.75
N ASP A 75 2.19 -12.85 1.97
CA ASP A 75 1.18 -12.92 3.03
C ASP A 75 -0.08 -12.09 2.69
N MET A 76 0.08 -11.03 1.90
CA MET A 76 -1.03 -10.23 1.38
C MET A 76 -1.67 -10.83 0.11
N GLY A 77 -1.14 -11.93 -0.41
CA GLY A 77 -1.63 -12.56 -1.64
C GLY A 77 -1.30 -11.79 -2.92
N ILE A 78 -0.22 -11.01 -2.90
CA ILE A 78 0.23 -10.21 -4.05
C ILE A 78 1.31 -10.98 -4.80
N GLU A 79 1.13 -11.08 -6.12
CA GLU A 79 2.03 -11.75 -7.04
C GLU A 79 2.68 -10.77 -8.02
N ASN A 80 3.77 -11.20 -8.67
CA ASN A 80 4.56 -10.34 -9.56
C ASN A 80 3.78 -9.76 -10.76
N ASN A 81 2.74 -10.43 -11.20
CA ASN A 81 1.93 -10.02 -12.35
C ASN A 81 0.68 -9.22 -11.97
N ASP A 82 0.46 -9.02 -10.68
CA ASP A 82 -0.71 -8.27 -10.23
C ASP A 82 -0.61 -6.79 -10.63
N ARG A 83 -1.76 -6.23 -10.97
CA ARG A 83 -1.95 -4.78 -11.09
C ARG A 83 -2.40 -4.27 -9.74
N ILE A 84 -1.74 -3.27 -9.22
CA ILE A 84 -1.97 -2.78 -7.86
C ILE A 84 -2.47 -1.35 -7.89
N VAL A 85 -3.50 -1.11 -7.09
CA VAL A 85 -4.00 0.23 -6.78
C VAL A 85 -3.76 0.47 -5.30
N VAL A 86 -3.11 1.57 -4.96
CA VAL A 86 -2.93 2.02 -3.58
C VAL A 86 -3.78 3.26 -3.32
N TYR A 87 -4.35 3.35 -2.15
CA TYR A 87 -5.07 4.54 -1.70
C TYR A 87 -4.83 4.79 -0.22
N ASP A 88 -5.15 5.96 0.24
CA ASP A 88 -5.17 6.30 1.66
C ASP A 88 -6.26 7.32 2.00
N ASN A 89 -6.60 7.37 3.27
CA ASN A 89 -7.49 8.35 3.88
C ASN A 89 -6.73 9.15 4.95
N SER A 90 -5.55 9.59 4.63
CA SER A 90 -4.61 10.22 5.55
C SER A 90 -4.35 11.68 5.17
N ASP A 91 -4.12 12.50 6.16
CA ASP A 91 -3.68 13.90 5.94
C ASP A 91 -2.24 13.99 5.38
N VAL A 92 -1.48 12.91 5.44
CA VAL A 92 -0.04 12.84 5.10
C VAL A 92 0.29 12.04 3.84
N ILE A 93 -0.62 11.80 2.95
CA ILE A 93 -0.43 11.07 1.68
C ILE A 93 0.44 9.81 1.87
N SER A 94 0.00 8.92 2.76
CA SER A 94 0.74 7.70 3.10
C SER A 94 0.77 6.67 1.97
N SER A 95 -0.16 6.71 1.03
CA SER A 95 -0.15 5.89 -0.19
C SER A 95 1.09 6.14 -1.04
N CYS A 96 1.52 7.38 -1.19
CA CYS A 96 2.74 7.72 -1.92
C CYS A 96 3.99 7.15 -1.25
N ARG A 97 4.05 7.14 0.08
CA ARG A 97 5.16 6.56 0.83
C ARG A 97 5.21 5.04 0.69
N SER A 98 4.08 4.38 0.77
CA SER A 98 3.96 2.94 0.54
C SER A 98 4.31 2.57 -0.90
N PHE A 99 3.84 3.34 -1.86
CA PHE A 99 4.20 3.21 -3.27
C PHE A 99 5.72 3.31 -3.48
N HIS A 100 6.38 4.28 -2.85
CA HIS A 100 7.84 4.45 -2.94
C HIS A 100 8.59 3.23 -2.37
N LYS A 101 8.14 2.69 -1.24
CA LYS A 101 8.66 1.43 -0.68
C LYS A 101 8.53 0.28 -1.66
N LEU A 102 7.38 0.16 -2.29
CA LEU A 102 7.07 -0.88 -3.27
C LEU A 102 7.96 -0.76 -4.51
N ILE A 103 8.19 0.45 -5.04
CA ILE A 103 9.08 0.66 -6.20
C ILE A 103 10.53 0.30 -5.86
N PHE A 104 11.07 0.74 -4.73
CA PHE A 104 12.46 0.44 -4.36
C PHE A 104 12.70 -1.05 -4.15
N SER A 105 11.71 -1.79 -3.70
CA SER A 105 11.80 -3.25 -3.56
C SER A 105 11.74 -3.98 -4.90
N ILE A 106 11.11 -3.37 -5.91
CA ILE A 106 10.99 -3.90 -7.29
C ILE A 106 12.28 -3.74 -8.09
N LEU A 107 13.17 -2.83 -7.73
CA LEU A 107 14.50 -2.72 -8.33
C LEU A 107 15.42 -3.90 -8.03
N SER A 108 14.97 -4.87 -7.23
CA SER A 108 15.56 -6.19 -7.18
C SER A 108 15.21 -6.97 -8.45
N PRO A 109 16.19 -7.66 -9.09
CA PRO A 109 15.99 -8.28 -10.41
C PRO A 109 14.98 -9.42 -10.47
N ARG A 110 14.21 -9.66 -9.41
CA ARG A 110 13.26 -10.78 -9.31
C ARG A 110 11.78 -10.37 -9.11
N ALA A 111 11.47 -9.10 -8.93
CA ALA A 111 10.10 -8.67 -8.69
C ALA A 111 9.69 -7.58 -9.68
N VAL A 112 9.11 -7.96 -10.80
CA VAL A 112 8.54 -7.03 -11.77
C VAL A 112 7.04 -6.91 -11.51
N ILE A 113 6.65 -5.89 -10.76
CA ILE A 113 5.25 -5.48 -10.71
C ILE A 113 5.02 -4.51 -11.86
N ASN A 114 4.29 -4.96 -12.86
CA ASN A 114 4.22 -4.29 -14.16
C ASN A 114 3.27 -3.09 -14.22
N SER A 115 2.48 -2.81 -13.21
CA SER A 115 1.52 -1.71 -13.27
C SER A 115 1.04 -1.25 -11.90
N TRP A 116 1.28 0.01 -11.59
CA TRP A 116 0.87 0.68 -10.34
C TRP A 116 -0.03 1.86 -10.62
N HIS A 117 -1.03 2.00 -9.78
CA HIS A 117 -1.94 3.14 -9.83
C HIS A 117 -2.13 3.70 -8.42
N ILE A 118 -2.21 5.00 -8.31
CA ILE A 118 -2.63 5.69 -7.09
C ILE A 118 -4.08 6.15 -7.31
N LEU A 119 -4.95 5.81 -6.38
CA LEU A 119 -6.31 6.32 -6.39
C LEU A 119 -6.35 7.71 -5.75
N SER A 120 -6.84 8.69 -6.49
CA SER A 120 -7.23 9.98 -5.94
C SER A 120 -8.65 9.86 -5.39
N ILE A 121 -8.80 10.07 -4.08
CA ILE A 121 -10.11 10.08 -3.41
C ILE A 121 -10.64 11.52 -3.29
N TYR A 122 -9.89 12.48 -3.77
CA TYR A 122 -10.23 13.91 -3.68
C TYR A 122 -10.81 14.43 -4.98
#